data_5b79f27367acf54f7ceed819e9124a7f
#
_entry.id   5b79f27367acf54f7ceed819e9124a7f
#
_cell.length_a   1.000
_cell.length_b   1.000
_cell.length_c   1.000
_cell.angle_alpha   90.00
_cell.angle_beta   90.00
_cell.angle_gamma   90.00
#
_symmetry.space_group_name_H-M   'P 1'
#
loop_
_entity.id
_entity.type
_entity.pdbx_description
1 polymer ?
#
loop_
_entity_poly.entity_id
_entity_poly.type
_entity_poly.pdbx_seq_one_letter_code
_entity_poly.pdbx_strand_id
1 'polypeptide(L)'
;MGKRAIVTGGSRGIGLAIAKALSAEGAHVALVARDPGALAAAKAAVEEAGGLAAGRVITVSCDTGDDHAVGHMAADVAAAFGGVDILVNAAARPNTGAVVGIEQFDEAEFTEQVNVKVLGYLRCARAVVPSMKASGWGRIVNVSGLAARSSGAITGTVRNVAVAAATKNLADELGHHGINVTAVHPGVTVTEKTPAILAERAARAGITPEEAERRLAASVSIGRLVTAEEVAAVVAFLASPRSVAVNGDAIAVGGGTPGPIYY
;
A
#
# COMPACT_ATOMS: atom_id res chain seq x y z
N MET A 1 2.43 4.61 20.27
CA MET A 1 3.72 4.04 19.77
C MET A 1 4.86 5.06 19.67
N GLY A 2 4.64 6.33 19.41
CA GLY A 2 5.67 7.35 19.19
C GLY A 2 6.62 7.06 18.00
N LYS A 3 6.25 6.07 17.12
CA LYS A 3 7.02 5.71 15.93
C LYS A 3 6.74 6.68 14.78
N ARG A 4 7.70 6.83 13.88
CA ARG A 4 7.71 7.80 12.79
C ARG A 4 7.44 7.06 11.47
N ALA A 5 6.28 7.31 10.90
CA ALA A 5 5.79 6.59 9.72
C ALA A 5 5.72 7.48 8.48
N ILE A 6 6.13 6.93 7.34
CA ILE A 6 5.83 7.45 6.01
C ILE A 6 4.77 6.53 5.39
N VAL A 7 3.70 7.12 4.84
CA VAL A 7 2.68 6.41 4.07
C VAL A 7 2.59 7.01 2.68
N THR A 8 3.19 6.35 1.67
CA THR A 8 3.06 6.77 0.28
C THR A 8 1.68 6.40 -0.25
N GLY A 9 1.08 7.22 -1.12
CA GLY A 9 -0.32 7.06 -1.51
C GLY A 9 -1.30 7.32 -0.36
N GLY A 10 -0.88 8.05 0.69
CA GLY A 10 -1.63 8.27 1.93
C GLY A 10 -2.83 9.22 1.82
N SER A 11 -3.10 9.81 0.65
CA SER A 11 -4.17 10.79 0.49
C SER A 11 -5.58 10.19 0.29
N ARG A 12 -5.72 8.89 0.03
CA ARG A 12 -7.00 8.23 -0.24
C ARG A 12 -6.93 6.71 -0.14
N GLY A 13 -8.09 6.06 -0.16
CA GLY A 13 -8.23 4.60 -0.21
C GLY A 13 -7.48 3.88 0.89
N ILE A 14 -6.83 2.76 0.54
CA ILE A 14 -6.09 1.91 1.47
C ILE A 14 -4.98 2.69 2.19
N GLY A 15 -4.23 3.56 1.46
CA GLY A 15 -3.17 4.35 2.06
C GLY A 15 -3.67 5.31 3.15
N LEU A 16 -4.80 5.98 2.92
CA LEU A 16 -5.43 6.84 3.92
C LEU A 16 -5.93 6.05 5.13
N ALA A 17 -6.57 4.90 4.92
CA ALA A 17 -7.02 4.04 6.02
C ALA A 17 -5.83 3.56 6.88
N ILE A 18 -4.71 3.20 6.25
CA ILE A 18 -3.47 2.82 6.96
C ILE A 18 -2.94 4.01 7.77
N ALA A 19 -2.89 5.20 7.19
CA ALA A 19 -2.43 6.40 7.89
C ALA A 19 -3.29 6.70 9.13
N LYS A 20 -4.61 6.59 9.01
CA LYS A 20 -5.55 6.72 10.14
C LYS A 20 -5.28 5.68 11.24
N ALA A 21 -5.11 4.41 10.88
CA ALA A 21 -4.84 3.34 11.83
C ALA A 21 -3.52 3.55 12.58
N LEU A 22 -2.45 3.96 11.88
CA LEU A 22 -1.15 4.26 12.49
C LEU A 22 -1.23 5.47 13.43
N SER A 23 -1.94 6.53 13.03
CA SER A 23 -2.16 7.71 13.87
C SER A 23 -2.95 7.37 15.13
N ALA A 24 -3.99 6.55 15.04
CA ALA A 24 -4.78 6.08 16.19
C ALA A 24 -3.95 5.25 17.18
N GLU A 25 -2.88 4.59 16.71
CA GLU A 25 -1.91 3.90 17.57
C GLU A 25 -0.78 4.83 18.09
N GLY A 26 -0.87 6.14 17.86
CA GLY A 26 0.06 7.14 18.36
C GLY A 26 1.35 7.28 17.56
N ALA A 27 1.36 6.91 16.27
CA ALA A 27 2.49 7.18 15.40
C ALA A 27 2.47 8.61 14.89
N HIS A 28 3.67 9.21 14.68
CA HIS A 28 3.82 10.37 13.83
C HIS A 28 3.68 9.92 12.37
N VAL A 29 2.86 10.59 11.57
CA VAL A 29 2.53 10.14 10.21
C VAL A 29 2.85 11.21 9.18
N ALA A 30 3.71 10.90 8.23
CA ALA A 30 3.93 11.67 7.01
C ALA A 30 3.07 11.09 5.89
N LEU A 31 2.06 11.85 5.45
CA LEU A 31 1.23 11.54 4.30
C LEU A 31 1.95 11.98 3.03
N VAL A 32 2.19 11.05 2.12
CA VAL A 32 2.91 11.31 0.88
C VAL A 32 2.03 11.00 -0.32
N ALA A 33 1.79 12.00 -1.18
CA ALA A 33 1.07 11.87 -2.45
C ALA A 33 1.43 13.05 -3.36
N ARG A 34 0.96 13.04 -4.61
CA ARG A 34 1.27 14.10 -5.59
C ARG A 34 0.42 15.36 -5.43
N ASP A 35 -0.83 15.20 -5.03
CA ASP A 35 -1.82 16.28 -4.98
C ASP A 35 -1.86 16.92 -3.59
N PRO A 36 -1.42 18.21 -3.46
CA PRO A 36 -1.41 18.92 -2.18
C PRO A 36 -2.82 19.14 -1.59
N GLY A 37 -3.84 19.33 -2.43
CA GLY A 37 -5.22 19.52 -1.98
C GLY A 37 -5.78 18.25 -1.34
N ALA A 38 -5.57 17.10 -2.00
CA ALA A 38 -5.95 15.80 -1.44
C ALA A 38 -5.17 15.47 -0.15
N LEU A 39 -3.90 15.90 -0.05
CA LEU A 39 -3.10 15.74 1.16
C LEU A 39 -3.63 16.56 2.33
N ALA A 40 -4.06 17.80 2.08
CA ALA A 40 -4.63 18.66 3.13
C ALA A 40 -5.93 18.07 3.72
N ALA A 41 -6.82 17.57 2.87
CA ALA A 41 -8.04 16.89 3.29
C ALA A 41 -7.74 15.58 4.06
N ALA A 42 -6.77 14.80 3.57
CA ALA A 42 -6.34 13.56 4.23
C ALA A 42 -5.72 13.84 5.61
N LYS A 43 -4.93 14.89 5.75
CA LYS A 43 -4.33 15.29 7.04
C LYS A 43 -5.41 15.51 8.10
N ALA A 44 -6.42 16.33 7.80
CA ALA A 44 -7.52 16.58 8.72
C ALA A 44 -8.22 15.27 9.16
N ALA A 45 -8.50 14.38 8.20
CA ALA A 45 -9.12 13.08 8.49
C ALA A 45 -8.23 12.13 9.31
N VAL A 46 -6.91 12.21 9.19
CA VAL A 46 -5.97 11.40 9.98
C VAL A 46 -5.81 11.97 11.39
N GLU A 47 -5.76 13.29 11.55
CA GLU A 47 -5.71 13.96 12.85
C GLU A 47 -6.99 13.69 13.66
N GLU A 48 -8.15 13.75 13.02
CA GLU A 48 -9.44 13.38 13.64
C GLU A 48 -9.47 11.92 14.11
N ALA A 49 -9.03 10.99 13.26
CA ALA A 49 -9.02 9.56 13.58
C ALA A 49 -8.05 9.22 14.73
N GLY A 50 -6.94 9.94 14.86
CA GLY A 50 -5.96 9.74 15.93
C GLY A 50 -6.41 10.28 17.28
N GLY A 51 -7.31 11.26 17.31
CA GLY A 51 -7.83 11.86 18.54
C GLY A 51 -6.71 12.31 19.49
N LEU A 52 -6.88 12.07 20.81
CA LEU A 52 -5.90 12.43 21.83
C LEU A 52 -4.62 11.56 21.79
N ALA A 53 -4.64 10.42 21.12
CA ALA A 53 -3.47 9.55 20.97
C ALA A 53 -2.62 9.91 19.76
N ALA A 54 -3.11 10.80 18.88
CA ALA A 54 -2.44 11.15 17.62
C ALA A 54 -1.02 11.66 17.85
N GLY A 55 -0.09 11.11 17.11
CA GLY A 55 1.19 11.76 16.88
C GLY A 55 1.06 12.96 15.92
N ARG A 56 2.17 13.62 15.65
CA ARG A 56 2.19 14.72 14.68
C ARG A 56 1.92 14.20 13.27
N VAL A 57 1.04 14.86 12.51
CA VAL A 57 0.75 14.56 11.10
C VAL A 57 1.30 15.65 10.20
N ILE A 58 2.10 15.27 9.20
CA ILE A 58 2.59 16.17 8.15
C ILE A 58 2.22 15.64 6.77
N THR A 59 2.28 16.54 5.78
CA THR A 59 2.05 16.19 4.37
C THR A 59 3.28 16.55 3.56
N VAL A 60 3.66 15.70 2.62
CA VAL A 60 4.75 15.94 1.68
C VAL A 60 4.26 15.60 0.27
N SER A 61 4.29 16.61 -0.62
CA SER A 61 4.00 16.37 -2.03
C SER A 61 5.21 15.68 -2.68
N CYS A 62 5.00 14.49 -3.24
CA CYS A 62 6.06 13.72 -3.88
C CYS A 62 5.49 12.77 -4.93
N ASP A 63 6.13 12.70 -6.09
CA ASP A 63 5.95 11.61 -7.05
C ASP A 63 7.00 10.53 -6.76
N THR A 64 6.56 9.34 -6.37
CA THR A 64 7.44 8.20 -6.11
C THR A 64 8.07 7.63 -7.40
N GLY A 65 7.59 8.04 -8.57
CA GLY A 65 8.23 7.80 -9.86
C GLY A 65 9.52 8.59 -10.10
N ASP A 66 9.77 9.63 -9.31
CA ASP A 66 10.95 10.49 -9.38
C ASP A 66 11.89 10.24 -8.19
N ASP A 67 13.13 9.86 -8.49
CA ASP A 67 14.14 9.53 -7.49
C ASP A 67 14.59 10.73 -6.64
N HIS A 68 14.74 11.90 -7.26
CA HIS A 68 15.11 13.12 -6.56
C HIS A 68 14.00 13.58 -5.61
N ALA A 69 12.75 13.54 -6.07
CA ALA A 69 11.60 13.86 -5.24
C ALA A 69 11.49 12.93 -4.02
N VAL A 70 11.78 11.64 -4.18
CA VAL A 70 11.80 10.69 -3.05
C VAL A 70 12.92 11.00 -2.07
N GLY A 71 14.11 11.38 -2.55
CA GLY A 71 15.23 11.79 -1.69
C GLY A 71 14.88 13.00 -0.84
N HIS A 72 14.30 14.04 -1.43
CA HIS A 72 13.82 15.23 -0.72
C HIS A 72 12.72 14.92 0.29
N MET A 73 11.71 14.12 -0.10
CA MET A 73 10.64 13.68 0.80
C MET A 73 11.19 12.98 2.05
N ALA A 74 12.14 12.07 1.90
CA ALA A 74 12.72 11.35 3.02
C ALA A 74 13.53 12.29 3.95
N ALA A 75 14.26 13.26 3.38
CA ALA A 75 14.99 14.26 4.14
C ALA A 75 14.05 15.17 4.94
N ASP A 76 12.98 15.66 4.31
CA ASP A 76 11.97 16.52 4.96
C ASP A 76 11.30 15.80 6.13
N VAL A 77 10.92 14.53 5.95
CA VAL A 77 10.32 13.71 7.02
C VAL A 77 11.32 13.46 8.15
N ALA A 78 12.57 13.13 7.81
CA ALA A 78 13.62 12.92 8.80
C ALA A 78 13.90 14.20 9.60
N ALA A 79 13.93 15.38 8.97
CA ALA A 79 14.07 16.67 9.64
C ALA A 79 12.88 16.96 10.56
N ALA A 80 11.65 16.67 10.10
CA ALA A 80 10.43 16.94 10.86
C ALA A 80 10.24 16.03 12.09
N PHE A 81 10.64 14.75 11.99
CA PHE A 81 10.39 13.73 13.00
C PHE A 81 11.66 13.22 13.70
N GLY A 82 12.85 13.57 13.25
CA GLY A 82 14.12 13.05 13.78
C GLY A 82 14.47 11.65 13.26
N GLY A 83 13.88 11.22 12.13
CA GLY A 83 14.14 9.94 11.47
C GLY A 83 12.87 9.25 10.98
N VAL A 84 13.02 8.00 10.49
CA VAL A 84 11.92 7.16 9.99
C VAL A 84 12.03 5.76 10.56
N ASP A 85 10.93 5.25 11.14
CA ASP A 85 10.85 3.90 11.70
C ASP A 85 9.99 2.96 10.84
N ILE A 86 8.95 3.51 10.21
CA ILE A 86 7.96 2.75 9.45
C ILE A 86 7.84 3.35 8.04
N LEU A 87 7.90 2.51 7.03
CA LEU A 87 7.56 2.85 5.65
C LEU A 87 6.42 1.98 5.17
N VAL A 88 5.31 2.60 4.80
CA VAL A 88 4.24 1.93 4.08
C VAL A 88 4.23 2.39 2.63
N ASN A 89 4.58 1.51 1.74
CA ASN A 89 4.52 1.72 0.30
C ASN A 89 3.12 1.36 -0.21
N ALA A 90 2.25 2.37 -0.42
CA ALA A 90 0.90 2.18 -0.96
C ALA A 90 0.62 3.05 -2.21
N ALA A 91 1.61 3.82 -2.68
CA ALA A 91 1.48 4.57 -3.92
C ALA A 91 1.39 3.64 -5.13
N ALA A 92 0.35 3.83 -5.93
CA ALA A 92 0.17 3.10 -7.18
C ALA A 92 -0.68 3.92 -8.15
N ARG A 93 -0.45 3.74 -9.45
CA ARG A 93 -1.39 4.23 -10.45
C ARG A 93 -2.64 3.34 -10.44
N PRO A 94 -3.83 3.92 -10.67
CA PRO A 94 -5.05 3.13 -10.84
C PRO A 94 -4.83 2.10 -11.95
N ASN A 95 -5.21 0.85 -11.68
CA ASN A 95 -5.32 -0.15 -12.73
C ASN A 95 -6.76 -0.11 -13.24
N THR A 96 -6.94 0.05 -14.54
CA THR A 96 -8.27 -0.02 -15.15
C THR A 96 -8.91 -1.40 -15.00
N GLY A 97 -8.12 -2.41 -14.61
CA GLY A 97 -8.60 -3.79 -14.44
C GLY A 97 -9.01 -4.46 -15.76
N ALA A 98 -8.83 -3.77 -16.89
CA ALA A 98 -9.08 -4.36 -18.19
C ALA A 98 -8.05 -5.44 -18.46
N VAL A 99 -8.52 -6.64 -18.72
CA VAL A 99 -7.71 -7.71 -19.30
C VAL A 99 -7.70 -7.45 -20.79
N VAL A 100 -6.58 -7.00 -21.33
CA VAL A 100 -6.37 -6.82 -22.77
C VAL A 100 -5.53 -7.97 -23.30
N GLY A 101 -5.78 -8.36 -24.55
CA GLY A 101 -4.94 -9.34 -25.25
C GLY A 101 -3.53 -8.78 -25.49
N ILE A 102 -2.57 -9.68 -25.73
CA ILE A 102 -1.16 -9.30 -25.95
C ILE A 102 -1.00 -8.34 -27.13
N GLU A 103 -1.86 -8.42 -28.13
CA GLU A 103 -1.86 -7.52 -29.29
C GLU A 103 -2.19 -6.06 -28.95
N GLN A 104 -2.84 -5.84 -27.78
CA GLN A 104 -3.23 -4.52 -27.27
C GLN A 104 -2.39 -4.10 -26.06
N PHE A 105 -1.25 -4.78 -25.86
CA PHE A 105 -0.36 -4.46 -24.73
C PHE A 105 0.27 -3.08 -24.94
N ASP A 106 0.12 -2.22 -23.93
CA ASP A 106 0.68 -0.89 -23.89
C ASP A 106 1.97 -0.89 -23.06
N GLU A 107 3.12 -0.79 -23.74
CA GLU A 107 4.44 -0.77 -23.12
C GLU A 107 4.67 0.49 -22.29
N ALA A 108 4.15 1.64 -22.72
CA ALA A 108 4.31 2.90 -22.00
C ALA A 108 3.56 2.86 -20.66
N GLU A 109 2.31 2.40 -20.68
CA GLU A 109 1.52 2.20 -19.45
C GLU A 109 2.16 1.14 -18.54
N PHE A 110 2.66 0.05 -19.10
CA PHE A 110 3.37 -0.98 -18.33
C PHE A 110 4.59 -0.39 -17.62
N THR A 111 5.44 0.32 -18.37
CA THR A 111 6.66 0.94 -17.84
C THR A 111 6.35 1.93 -16.72
N GLU A 112 5.33 2.77 -16.92
CA GLU A 112 4.92 3.73 -15.91
C GLU A 112 4.33 3.07 -14.65
N GLN A 113 3.57 1.99 -14.80
CA GLN A 113 3.05 1.20 -13.69
C GLN A 113 4.18 0.56 -12.87
N VAL A 114 5.22 0.04 -13.54
CA VAL A 114 6.41 -0.52 -12.90
C VAL A 114 7.24 0.59 -12.25
N ASN A 115 7.43 1.73 -12.92
CA ASN A 115 8.15 2.87 -12.39
C ASN A 115 7.58 3.36 -11.06
N VAL A 116 6.27 3.59 -10.99
CA VAL A 116 5.62 4.11 -9.78
C VAL A 116 5.55 3.05 -8.67
N LYS A 117 5.16 1.81 -8.99
CA LYS A 117 4.89 0.82 -7.95
C LYS A 117 6.12 0.01 -7.56
N VAL A 118 6.93 -0.46 -8.51
CA VAL A 118 8.09 -1.30 -8.21
C VAL A 118 9.30 -0.44 -7.87
N LEU A 119 9.73 0.41 -8.81
CA LEU A 119 10.89 1.27 -8.59
C LEU A 119 10.63 2.31 -7.50
N GLY A 120 9.41 2.88 -7.45
CA GLY A 120 9.04 3.82 -6.38
C GLY A 120 9.13 3.22 -4.98
N TYR A 121 8.71 1.96 -4.80
CA TYR A 121 8.86 1.27 -3.51
C TYR A 121 10.31 1.04 -3.14
N LEU A 122 11.15 0.66 -4.10
CA LEU A 122 12.60 0.49 -3.90
C LEU A 122 13.30 1.82 -3.61
N ARG A 123 12.94 2.91 -4.31
CA ARG A 123 13.46 4.26 -4.03
C ARG A 123 13.13 4.70 -2.60
N CYS A 124 11.85 4.55 -2.19
CA CYS A 124 11.42 4.89 -0.83
C CYS A 124 12.16 4.04 0.22
N ALA A 125 12.28 2.73 0.01
CA ALA A 125 13.03 1.85 0.90
C ALA A 125 14.50 2.29 1.01
N ARG A 126 15.18 2.52 -0.12
CA ARG A 126 16.56 3.00 -0.15
C ARG A 126 16.75 4.30 0.63
N ALA A 127 15.80 5.23 0.52
CA ALA A 127 15.89 6.53 1.19
C ALA A 127 15.73 6.45 2.71
N VAL A 128 14.96 5.48 3.24
CA VAL A 128 14.70 5.38 4.70
C VAL A 128 15.56 4.36 5.43
N VAL A 129 16.10 3.36 4.73
CA VAL A 129 16.92 2.29 5.31
C VAL A 129 18.11 2.79 6.13
N PRO A 130 18.86 3.86 5.75
CA PRO A 130 19.93 4.38 6.59
C PRO A 130 19.45 4.82 7.97
N SER A 131 18.29 5.48 8.06
CA SER A 131 17.67 5.89 9.35
C SER A 131 17.27 4.68 10.19
N MET A 132 16.68 3.65 9.57
CA MET A 132 16.27 2.42 10.24
C MET A 132 17.48 1.61 10.73
N LYS A 133 18.55 1.52 9.94
CA LYS A 133 19.81 0.87 10.35
C LYS A 133 20.45 1.57 11.55
N ALA A 134 20.46 2.91 11.55
CA ALA A 134 21.02 3.69 12.65
C ALA A 134 20.26 3.48 13.96
N SER A 135 18.92 3.26 13.89
CA SER A 135 18.10 2.97 15.08
C SER A 135 18.05 1.49 15.47
N GLY A 136 18.58 0.59 14.64
CA GLY A 136 18.49 -0.87 14.85
C GLY A 136 17.04 -1.41 14.78
N TRP A 137 16.11 -0.65 14.19
CA TRP A 137 14.72 -1.05 14.10
C TRP A 137 14.03 -0.42 12.88
N GLY A 138 13.24 -1.20 12.17
CA GLY A 138 12.43 -0.72 11.06
C GLY A 138 11.32 -1.68 10.66
N ARG A 139 10.26 -1.11 10.04
CA ARG A 139 9.19 -1.87 9.40
C ARG A 139 8.90 -1.29 8.03
N ILE A 140 9.04 -2.11 7.00
CA ILE A 140 8.67 -1.76 5.63
C ILE A 140 7.51 -2.66 5.22
N VAL A 141 6.35 -2.08 4.92
CA VAL A 141 5.17 -2.80 4.48
C VAL A 141 4.81 -2.38 3.06
N ASN A 142 4.86 -3.31 2.12
CA ASN A 142 4.61 -3.09 0.71
C ASN A 142 3.17 -3.51 0.35
N VAL A 143 2.31 -2.57 -0.05
CA VAL A 143 0.96 -2.88 -0.51
C VAL A 143 1.01 -3.35 -1.96
N SER A 144 0.95 -4.65 -2.16
CA SER A 144 0.93 -5.31 -3.46
C SER A 144 -0.51 -5.53 -3.96
N GLY A 145 -0.96 -6.76 -4.15
CA GLY A 145 -2.32 -7.13 -4.52
C GLY A 145 -2.45 -8.60 -4.86
N LEU A 146 -3.65 -9.18 -4.72
CA LEU A 146 -3.93 -10.58 -5.02
C LEU A 146 -3.69 -10.97 -6.49
N ALA A 147 -3.61 -10.00 -7.41
CA ALA A 147 -3.16 -10.26 -8.77
C ALA A 147 -1.72 -10.84 -8.85
N ALA A 148 -0.93 -10.80 -7.77
CA ALA A 148 0.33 -11.53 -7.68
C ALA A 148 0.14 -13.07 -7.63
N ARG A 149 -1.06 -13.54 -7.35
CA ARG A 149 -1.39 -14.96 -7.15
C ARG A 149 -2.35 -15.51 -8.21
N SER A 150 -2.65 -14.76 -9.26
CA SER A 150 -3.55 -15.16 -10.33
C SER A 150 -3.12 -14.60 -11.67
N SER A 151 -3.45 -15.30 -12.74
CA SER A 151 -3.40 -14.75 -14.09
C SER A 151 -4.51 -13.69 -14.28
N GLY A 152 -4.35 -12.84 -15.29
CA GLY A 152 -5.30 -11.77 -15.61
C GLY A 152 -4.61 -10.68 -16.39
N ALA A 153 -4.72 -9.43 -15.96
CA ALA A 153 -4.01 -8.32 -16.60
C ALA A 153 -2.49 -8.44 -16.37
N ILE A 154 -1.72 -8.60 -17.46
CA ILE A 154 -0.26 -8.80 -17.43
C ILE A 154 0.43 -7.76 -16.55
N THR A 155 0.16 -6.48 -16.78
CA THR A 155 0.73 -5.37 -16.00
C THR A 155 0.43 -5.49 -14.50
N GLY A 156 -0.81 -5.83 -14.15
CA GLY A 156 -1.22 -6.01 -12.77
C GLY A 156 -0.50 -7.16 -12.08
N THR A 157 -0.40 -8.30 -12.76
CA THR A 157 0.27 -9.50 -12.25
C THR A 157 1.77 -9.26 -12.10
N VAL A 158 2.45 -8.82 -13.15
CA VAL A 158 3.91 -8.64 -13.15
C VAL A 158 4.36 -7.66 -12.08
N ARG A 159 3.74 -6.47 -11.99
CA ARG A 159 4.14 -5.48 -10.99
C ARG A 159 3.91 -5.97 -9.55
N ASN A 160 2.85 -6.75 -9.29
CA ASN A 160 2.56 -7.24 -7.95
C ASN A 160 3.47 -8.42 -7.56
N VAL A 161 3.83 -9.30 -8.49
CA VAL A 161 4.85 -10.34 -8.29
C VAL A 161 6.21 -9.72 -8.04
N ALA A 162 6.59 -8.69 -8.82
CA ALA A 162 7.85 -7.97 -8.62
C ALA A 162 7.95 -7.34 -7.22
N VAL A 163 6.85 -6.78 -6.68
CA VAL A 163 6.80 -6.26 -5.30
C VAL A 163 7.01 -7.38 -4.28
N ALA A 164 6.41 -8.57 -4.47
CA ALA A 164 6.62 -9.71 -3.57
C ALA A 164 8.08 -10.18 -3.61
N ALA A 165 8.67 -10.30 -4.80
CA ALA A 165 10.08 -10.66 -4.97
C ALA A 165 11.02 -9.63 -4.32
N ALA A 166 10.79 -8.33 -4.54
CA ALA A 166 11.55 -7.26 -3.90
C ALA A 166 11.44 -7.31 -2.36
N THR A 167 10.23 -7.59 -1.85
CA THR A 167 9.99 -7.75 -0.40
C THR A 167 10.86 -8.83 0.20
N LYS A 168 10.92 -10.00 -0.43
CA LYS A 168 11.74 -11.12 0.05
C LYS A 168 13.24 -10.77 0.05
N ASN A 169 13.74 -10.19 -1.05
CA ASN A 169 15.15 -9.80 -1.15
C ASN A 169 15.53 -8.77 -0.08
N LEU A 170 14.71 -7.73 0.11
CA LEU A 170 14.96 -6.72 1.13
C LEU A 170 14.87 -7.29 2.56
N ALA A 171 13.98 -8.23 2.80
CA ALA A 171 13.87 -8.89 4.11
C ALA A 171 15.11 -9.70 4.46
N ASP A 172 15.68 -10.43 3.50
CA ASP A 172 16.91 -11.21 3.69
C ASP A 172 18.13 -10.29 3.89
N GLU A 173 18.20 -9.19 3.14
CA GLU A 173 19.26 -8.19 3.26
C GLU A 173 19.21 -7.43 4.61
N LEU A 174 18.01 -7.05 5.05
CA LEU A 174 17.84 -6.07 6.12
C LEU A 174 17.49 -6.68 7.48
N GLY A 175 17.11 -7.96 7.53
CA GLY A 175 16.62 -8.62 8.73
C GLY A 175 17.60 -8.60 9.90
N HIS A 176 18.90 -8.80 9.65
CA HIS A 176 19.93 -8.75 10.67
C HIS A 176 20.21 -7.34 11.23
N HIS A 177 19.62 -6.29 10.61
CA HIS A 177 19.61 -4.94 11.14
C HIS A 177 18.36 -4.60 11.98
N GLY A 178 17.51 -5.58 12.29
CA GLY A 178 16.25 -5.36 13.01
C GLY A 178 15.14 -4.77 12.15
N ILE A 179 15.28 -4.83 10.82
CA ILE A 179 14.32 -4.28 9.86
C ILE A 179 13.52 -5.43 9.24
N ASN A 180 12.20 -5.48 9.50
CA ASN A 180 11.32 -6.42 8.84
C ASN A 180 10.72 -5.79 7.57
N VAL A 181 10.69 -6.57 6.50
CA VAL A 181 10.06 -6.18 5.23
C VAL A 181 8.99 -7.20 4.89
N THR A 182 7.75 -6.74 4.72
CA THR A 182 6.60 -7.60 4.43
C THR A 182 5.77 -7.04 3.29
N ALA A 183 5.01 -7.87 2.61
CA ALA A 183 4.00 -7.43 1.67
C ALA A 183 2.60 -7.80 2.15
N VAL A 184 1.61 -7.00 1.79
CA VAL A 184 0.20 -7.37 1.86
C VAL A 184 -0.38 -7.48 0.47
N HIS A 185 -1.26 -8.44 0.25
CA HIS A 185 -2.00 -8.64 -0.99
C HIS A 185 -3.49 -8.38 -0.77
N PRO A 186 -3.95 -7.11 -0.83
CA PRO A 186 -5.39 -6.83 -0.83
C PRO A 186 -6.09 -7.44 -2.04
N GLY A 187 -7.33 -7.89 -1.83
CA GLY A 187 -8.27 -8.20 -2.91
C GLY A 187 -8.95 -6.93 -3.45
N VAL A 188 -10.12 -7.11 -4.04
CA VAL A 188 -11.01 -5.98 -4.33
C VAL A 188 -11.47 -5.40 -3.00
N THR A 189 -11.01 -4.19 -2.72
CA THR A 189 -11.20 -3.53 -1.42
C THR A 189 -12.18 -2.37 -1.56
N VAL A 190 -13.12 -2.27 -0.63
CA VAL A 190 -14.08 -1.16 -0.58
C VAL A 190 -13.33 0.13 -0.23
N THR A 191 -13.45 1.10 -1.10
CA THR A 191 -12.88 2.45 -0.98
C THR A 191 -13.86 3.46 -1.57
N GLU A 192 -13.57 4.74 -1.50
CA GLU A 192 -14.35 5.81 -2.14
C GLU A 192 -14.52 5.64 -3.66
N LYS A 193 -13.67 4.84 -4.30
CA LYS A 193 -13.72 4.54 -5.74
C LYS A 193 -14.57 3.34 -6.09
N THR A 194 -14.94 2.53 -5.13
CA THR A 194 -15.67 1.28 -5.36
C THR A 194 -16.97 1.47 -6.14
N PRO A 195 -17.81 2.50 -5.87
CA PRO A 195 -19.03 2.71 -6.65
C PRO A 195 -18.76 2.90 -8.16
N ALA A 196 -17.72 3.67 -8.51
CA ALA A 196 -17.34 3.89 -9.90
C ALA A 196 -16.83 2.61 -10.58
N ILE A 197 -16.02 1.81 -9.86
CA ILE A 197 -15.50 0.52 -10.35
C ILE A 197 -16.63 -0.48 -10.58
N LEU A 198 -17.61 -0.53 -9.68
CA LEU A 198 -18.78 -1.40 -9.80
C LEU A 198 -19.67 -0.99 -10.99
N ALA A 199 -19.90 0.32 -11.17
CA ALA A 199 -20.64 0.83 -12.30
C ALA A 199 -19.98 0.49 -13.64
N GLU A 200 -18.65 0.64 -13.75
CA GLU A 200 -17.91 0.28 -14.96
C GLU A 200 -17.96 -1.23 -15.25
N ARG A 201 -17.81 -2.07 -14.23
CA ARG A 201 -17.93 -3.54 -14.38
C ARG A 201 -19.34 -3.96 -14.78
N ALA A 202 -20.35 -3.35 -14.16
CA ALA A 202 -21.75 -3.58 -14.46
C ALA A 202 -22.08 -3.25 -15.93
N ALA A 203 -21.63 -2.07 -16.41
CA ALA A 203 -21.81 -1.66 -17.79
C ALA A 203 -21.17 -2.63 -18.80
N ARG A 204 -19.93 -3.09 -18.52
CA ARG A 204 -19.25 -4.08 -19.39
C ARG A 204 -19.96 -5.43 -19.43
N ALA A 205 -20.57 -5.84 -18.32
CA ALA A 205 -21.22 -7.14 -18.18
C ALA A 205 -22.73 -7.12 -18.52
N GLY A 206 -23.31 -5.95 -18.80
CA GLY A 206 -24.76 -5.78 -19.04
C GLY A 206 -25.61 -6.13 -17.81
N ILE A 207 -25.13 -5.84 -16.60
CA ILE A 207 -25.81 -6.12 -15.32
C ILE A 207 -25.92 -4.85 -14.47
N THR A 208 -26.58 -4.92 -13.30
CA THR A 208 -26.63 -3.78 -12.37
C THR A 208 -25.36 -3.71 -11.49
N PRO A 209 -25.01 -2.54 -10.91
CA PRO A 209 -23.91 -2.42 -9.97
C PRO A 209 -24.03 -3.34 -8.75
N GLU A 210 -25.24 -3.53 -8.22
CA GLU A 210 -25.55 -4.42 -7.10
C GLU A 210 -25.28 -5.88 -7.47
N GLU A 211 -25.59 -6.28 -8.70
CA GLU A 211 -25.29 -7.63 -9.19
C GLU A 211 -23.77 -7.80 -9.39
N ALA A 212 -23.09 -6.79 -9.88
CA ALA A 212 -21.62 -6.80 -9.99
C ALA A 212 -20.96 -6.95 -8.61
N GLU A 213 -21.46 -6.24 -7.59
CA GLU A 213 -20.99 -6.38 -6.21
C GLU A 213 -21.27 -7.77 -5.65
N ARG A 214 -22.48 -8.31 -5.82
CA ARG A 214 -22.81 -9.67 -5.37
C ARG A 214 -21.90 -10.73 -5.98
N ARG A 215 -21.61 -10.63 -7.28
CA ARG A 215 -20.67 -11.56 -7.97
C ARG A 215 -19.26 -11.47 -7.43
N LEU A 216 -18.77 -10.26 -7.15
CA LEU A 216 -17.48 -10.07 -6.51
C LEU A 216 -17.47 -10.65 -5.09
N ALA A 217 -18.48 -10.38 -4.29
CA ALA A 217 -18.64 -10.91 -2.94
C ALA A 217 -18.67 -12.44 -2.93
N ALA A 218 -19.38 -13.06 -3.88
CA ALA A 218 -19.45 -14.50 -4.02
C ALA A 218 -18.08 -15.15 -4.38
N SER A 219 -17.14 -14.39 -4.94
CA SER A 219 -15.78 -14.86 -5.21
C SER A 219 -14.84 -14.76 -4.01
N VAL A 220 -15.34 -14.34 -2.85
CA VAL A 220 -14.58 -14.16 -1.61
C VAL A 220 -15.14 -15.09 -0.53
N SER A 221 -14.27 -15.83 0.17
CA SER A 221 -14.70 -16.85 1.14
C SER A 221 -15.54 -16.29 2.30
N ILE A 222 -15.30 -15.03 2.70
CA ILE A 222 -16.11 -14.36 3.74
C ILE A 222 -17.46 -13.83 3.22
N GLY A 223 -17.78 -14.02 1.93
CA GLY A 223 -19.06 -13.61 1.33
C GLY A 223 -19.28 -12.10 1.16
N ARG A 224 -18.25 -11.29 1.32
CA ARG A 224 -18.26 -9.83 1.11
C ARG A 224 -16.90 -9.29 0.71
N LEU A 225 -16.89 -8.07 0.19
CA LEU A 225 -15.63 -7.37 -0.05
C LEU A 225 -14.98 -6.93 1.27
N VAL A 226 -13.65 -6.91 1.30
CA VAL A 226 -12.85 -6.40 2.42
C VAL A 226 -12.83 -4.87 2.37
N THR A 227 -12.88 -4.21 3.51
CA THR A 227 -12.79 -2.74 3.60
C THR A 227 -11.33 -2.27 3.67
N ALA A 228 -11.11 -0.99 3.42
CA ALA A 228 -9.79 -0.38 3.54
C ALA A 228 -9.29 -0.42 5.00
N GLU A 229 -10.18 -0.29 5.97
CA GLU A 229 -9.90 -0.35 7.42
C GLU A 229 -9.45 -1.76 7.83
N GLU A 230 -10.05 -2.82 7.27
CA GLU A 230 -9.63 -4.20 7.53
C GLU A 230 -8.22 -4.48 6.98
N VAL A 231 -7.88 -3.95 5.81
CA VAL A 231 -6.50 -3.99 5.29
C VAL A 231 -5.57 -3.19 6.20
N ALA A 232 -5.99 -2.01 6.64
CA ALA A 232 -5.20 -1.13 7.49
C ALA A 232 -4.89 -1.77 8.85
N ALA A 233 -5.81 -2.52 9.44
CA ALA A 233 -5.61 -3.25 10.69
C ALA A 233 -4.46 -4.28 10.58
N VAL A 234 -4.39 -5.01 9.46
CA VAL A 234 -3.28 -5.94 9.19
C VAL A 234 -1.96 -5.19 9.02
N VAL A 235 -1.96 -4.07 8.28
CA VAL A 235 -0.76 -3.25 8.09
C VAL A 235 -0.29 -2.63 9.40
N ALA A 236 -1.18 -2.16 10.26
CA ALA A 236 -0.84 -1.63 11.58
C ALA A 236 -0.18 -2.71 12.46
N PHE A 237 -0.70 -3.94 12.45
CA PHE A 237 -0.04 -5.08 13.10
C PHE A 237 1.37 -5.30 12.54
N LEU A 238 1.55 -5.36 11.22
CA LEU A 238 2.85 -5.57 10.58
C LEU A 238 3.84 -4.43 10.84
N ALA A 239 3.35 -3.21 10.99
CA ALA A 239 4.15 -2.04 11.35
C ALA A 239 4.52 -1.99 12.84
N SER A 240 3.96 -2.86 13.68
CA SER A 240 4.17 -2.87 15.13
C SER A 240 5.36 -3.76 15.55
N PRO A 241 5.89 -3.61 16.78
CA PRO A 241 6.89 -4.53 17.32
C PRO A 241 6.39 -5.98 17.46
N ARG A 242 5.07 -6.20 17.50
CA ARG A 242 4.46 -7.54 17.66
C ARG A 242 4.66 -8.45 16.45
N SER A 243 4.98 -7.88 15.30
CA SER A 243 5.15 -8.61 14.03
C SER A 243 6.58 -9.11 13.77
N VAL A 244 7.47 -9.08 14.77
CA VAL A 244 8.90 -9.39 14.58
C VAL A 244 9.17 -10.74 13.91
N ALA A 245 8.31 -11.73 14.13
CA ALA A 245 8.45 -13.05 13.52
C ALA A 245 7.97 -13.13 12.06
N VAL A 246 7.34 -12.07 11.54
CA VAL A 246 6.83 -12.02 10.16
C VAL A 246 7.81 -11.20 9.32
N ASN A 247 8.59 -11.86 8.48
CA ASN A 247 9.58 -11.19 7.62
C ASN A 247 9.72 -11.91 6.28
N GLY A 248 9.80 -11.15 5.21
CA GLY A 248 10.02 -11.66 3.85
C GLY A 248 8.80 -12.32 3.19
N ASP A 249 7.64 -12.27 3.82
CA ASP A 249 6.42 -12.94 3.34
C ASP A 249 5.38 -11.94 2.81
N ALA A 250 4.43 -12.47 2.06
CA ALA A 250 3.32 -11.75 1.47
C ALA A 250 1.98 -12.28 2.00
N ILE A 251 1.30 -11.47 2.79
CA ILE A 251 0.08 -11.83 3.51
C ILE A 251 -1.14 -11.47 2.64
N ALA A 252 -2.00 -12.46 2.34
CA ALA A 252 -3.26 -12.22 1.65
C ALA A 252 -4.25 -11.52 2.59
N VAL A 253 -4.77 -10.37 2.15
CA VAL A 253 -5.78 -9.58 2.87
C VAL A 253 -6.95 -9.29 1.93
N GLY A 254 -7.60 -10.36 1.47
CA GLY A 254 -8.68 -10.27 0.49
C GLY A 254 -9.91 -11.09 0.88
N GLY A 255 -10.02 -11.52 2.15
CA GLY A 255 -11.16 -12.29 2.63
C GLY A 255 -11.20 -13.75 2.18
N GLY A 256 -10.11 -14.26 1.60
CA GLY A 256 -9.98 -15.62 1.07
C GLY A 256 -10.43 -15.73 -0.39
N THR A 257 -9.66 -16.48 -1.18
CA THR A 257 -10.02 -16.86 -2.55
C THR A 257 -10.33 -18.34 -2.54
N PRO A 258 -11.56 -18.77 -2.86
CA PRO A 258 -11.93 -20.19 -2.87
C PRO A 258 -11.08 -20.99 -3.85
N GLY A 259 -10.69 -22.20 -3.46
CA GLY A 259 -10.00 -23.19 -4.27
C GLY A 259 -8.48 -23.21 -4.12
N PRO A 260 -7.72 -22.13 -4.41
CA PRO A 260 -6.26 -22.18 -4.34
C PRO A 260 -5.72 -22.35 -2.90
N ILE A 261 -4.72 -23.22 -2.75
CA ILE A 261 -3.93 -23.35 -1.52
C ILE A 261 -2.56 -22.73 -1.81
N TYR A 262 -2.16 -21.74 -1.01
CA TYR A 262 -0.85 -21.09 -1.10
C TYR A 262 0.00 -21.49 0.11
N TYR A 263 1.22 -21.96 -0.15
CA TYR A 263 2.24 -22.33 0.84
C TYR A 263 3.60 -21.73 0.49
#